data_695861ad66174d5bb9b6f2ad53dce7a3
#
_entry.id   695861ad66174d5bb9b6f2ad53dce7a3
#
_cell.length_a   1.000
_cell.length_b   1.000
_cell.length_c   1.000
_cell.angle_alpha   90.00
_cell.angle_beta   90.00
_cell.angle_gamma   90.00
#
_symmetry.space_group_name_H-M   'P 1'
#
loop_
_entity.id
_entity.type
_entity.pdbx_description
1 polymer ?
#
loop_
_entity_poly.entity_id
_entity_poly.type
_entity_poly.pdbx_seq_one_letter_code
_entity_poly.pdbx_strand_id
1 'polypeptide(L)'
;MTRGNHFSIRLLTLTVAIVCGATAAADAQQITAKTRPAPTPPWNNGIKPVDAESYYNAIECGKQGGNSPACVFWDTDLCANSDFTLTWYTGYKQVAYEVWTAVSRKQPVPKPNFQAAQRQRVTIGVTQAKGATNPLKDLVVTRAGKPATTFERALSAGGGRFTFDYPAFAPTADVTIQMIGQQKTLTCVVPQAVLRQLR
;
A
#
# COMPACT_ATOMS: atom_id res chain seq x y z
N MET A 1 83.72 -34.10 -22.53
CA MET A 1 82.38 -34.54 -22.94
C MET A 1 81.40 -34.21 -21.82
N THR A 2 80.77 -33.06 -21.85
CA THR A 2 79.81 -32.59 -20.85
C THR A 2 78.53 -32.13 -21.54
N ARG A 3 77.47 -32.91 -21.35
CA ARG A 3 76.14 -32.65 -21.90
C ARG A 3 75.41 -31.67 -20.94
N GLY A 4 75.11 -30.48 -21.46
CA GLY A 4 74.24 -29.53 -20.77
C GLY A 4 72.76 -29.87 -20.95
N ASN A 5 72.04 -30.00 -19.84
CA ASN A 5 70.62 -30.13 -19.82
C ASN A 5 69.96 -28.73 -19.73
N HIS A 6 69.28 -28.35 -20.79
CA HIS A 6 68.42 -27.15 -20.76
C HIS A 6 67.07 -27.50 -20.17
N PHE A 7 66.79 -26.95 -18.98
CA PHE A 7 65.50 -27.05 -18.31
C PHE A 7 64.65 -25.86 -18.80
N SER A 8 63.66 -26.12 -19.66
CA SER A 8 62.71 -25.09 -20.10
C SER A 8 61.57 -24.99 -19.11
N ILE A 9 61.56 -23.92 -18.32
CA ILE A 9 60.46 -23.59 -17.44
C ILE A 9 59.35 -22.98 -18.29
N ARG A 10 58.22 -23.69 -18.48
CA ARG A 10 57.03 -23.14 -19.10
C ARG A 10 56.22 -22.41 -17.99
N LEU A 11 56.17 -21.08 -18.16
CA LEU A 11 55.34 -20.18 -17.33
C LEU A 11 53.86 -20.40 -17.73
N LEU A 12 53.09 -21.00 -16.80
CA LEU A 12 51.67 -21.17 -16.97
C LEU A 12 50.98 -19.88 -16.51
N THR A 13 50.54 -19.04 -17.42
CA THR A 13 49.74 -17.85 -17.14
C THR A 13 48.30 -18.27 -16.81
N LEU A 14 47.98 -18.22 -15.54
CA LEU A 14 46.62 -18.43 -15.02
C LEU A 14 45.79 -17.17 -15.29
N THR A 15 44.95 -17.17 -16.32
CA THR A 15 43.98 -16.11 -16.60
C THR A 15 42.78 -16.29 -15.64
N VAL A 16 42.70 -15.51 -14.61
CA VAL A 16 41.52 -15.40 -13.75
C VAL A 16 40.46 -14.58 -14.49
N ALA A 17 39.45 -15.23 -15.03
CA ALA A 17 38.26 -14.57 -15.56
C ALA A 17 37.40 -14.07 -14.39
N ILE A 18 37.44 -12.76 -14.12
CA ILE A 18 36.50 -12.10 -13.20
C ILE A 18 35.15 -12.04 -13.91
N VAL A 19 34.25 -12.95 -13.54
CA VAL A 19 32.85 -12.88 -13.92
C VAL A 19 32.20 -11.77 -13.08
N CYS A 20 32.15 -10.56 -13.62
CA CYS A 20 31.30 -9.49 -13.11
C CYS A 20 29.84 -9.94 -13.25
N GLY A 21 29.29 -10.53 -12.19
CA GLY A 21 27.85 -10.76 -12.07
C GLY A 21 27.15 -9.39 -12.06
N ALA A 22 26.56 -9.01 -13.20
CA ALA A 22 25.62 -7.91 -13.26
C ALA A 22 24.40 -8.31 -12.43
N THR A 23 24.33 -7.84 -11.19
CA THR A 23 23.08 -7.84 -10.42
C THR A 23 22.13 -6.93 -11.17
N ALA A 24 21.19 -7.52 -11.89
CA ALA A 24 20.07 -6.80 -12.46
C ALA A 24 19.35 -6.12 -11.29
N ALA A 25 19.57 -4.82 -11.11
CA ALA A 25 18.77 -4.01 -10.23
C ALA A 25 17.33 -4.12 -10.75
N ALA A 26 16.47 -4.78 -9.98
CA ALA A 26 15.05 -4.84 -10.31
C ALA A 26 14.56 -3.41 -10.41
N ASP A 27 14.10 -2.99 -11.59
CA ASP A 27 13.55 -1.66 -11.85
C ASP A 27 12.38 -1.42 -10.89
N ALA A 28 12.63 -0.68 -9.81
CA ALA A 28 11.61 -0.27 -8.87
C ALA A 28 10.88 0.94 -9.46
N GLN A 29 9.75 0.69 -10.12
CA GLN A 29 8.92 1.76 -10.65
C GLN A 29 8.30 2.55 -9.51
N GLN A 30 8.67 3.82 -9.37
CA GLN A 30 8.14 4.74 -8.36
C GLN A 30 6.99 5.54 -8.95
N ILE A 31 5.88 5.58 -8.23
CA ILE A 31 4.73 6.44 -8.49
C ILE A 31 4.47 7.34 -7.27
N THR A 32 3.98 8.54 -7.52
CA THR A 32 3.58 9.46 -6.44
C THR A 32 2.06 9.61 -6.45
N ALA A 33 1.43 9.45 -5.29
CA ALA A 33 0.01 9.64 -5.14
C ALA A 33 -0.38 11.08 -5.45
N LYS A 34 -1.43 11.25 -6.27
CA LYS A 34 -1.91 12.57 -6.69
C LYS A 34 -2.72 13.23 -5.57
N THR A 35 -2.48 14.53 -5.37
CA THR A 35 -3.37 15.36 -4.54
C THR A 35 -4.72 15.48 -5.21
N ARG A 36 -5.79 15.36 -4.42
CA ARG A 36 -7.15 15.67 -4.83
C ARG A 36 -7.53 17.05 -4.35
N PRO A 37 -8.59 17.67 -4.91
CA PRO A 37 -9.18 18.85 -4.29
C PRO A 37 -9.46 18.55 -2.82
N ALA A 38 -9.00 19.43 -1.93
CA ALA A 38 -9.17 19.21 -0.50
C ALA A 38 -10.67 19.10 -0.18
N PRO A 39 -11.12 18.05 0.55
CA PRO A 39 -12.47 18.02 1.04
C PRO A 39 -12.69 19.22 1.97
N THR A 40 -13.92 19.76 1.97
CA THR A 40 -14.29 20.89 2.84
C THR A 40 -14.08 20.50 4.32
N PRO A 41 -13.51 21.38 5.17
CA PRO A 41 -13.40 21.12 6.61
C PRO A 41 -14.74 20.64 7.20
N PRO A 42 -14.74 19.75 8.19
CA PRO A 42 -13.66 19.39 9.13
C PRO A 42 -12.76 18.21 8.71
N TRP A 43 -12.79 17.76 7.49
CA TRP A 43 -12.26 16.47 7.05
C TRP A 43 -10.76 16.41 6.75
N ASN A 44 -10.02 17.48 6.97
CA ASN A 44 -8.59 17.57 6.64
C ASN A 44 -7.65 17.07 7.75
N ASN A 45 -8.11 16.13 8.59
CA ASN A 45 -7.33 15.69 9.75
C ASN A 45 -6.50 14.43 9.52
N GLY A 46 -6.56 13.89 8.31
CA GLY A 46 -5.87 12.65 7.96
C GLY A 46 -6.52 11.40 8.56
N ILE A 47 -5.89 10.27 8.34
CA ILE A 47 -6.32 8.98 8.85
C ILE A 47 -6.12 8.93 10.37
N LYS A 48 -7.20 8.76 11.13
CA LYS A 48 -7.20 8.66 12.59
C LYS A 48 -8.31 7.71 13.08
N PRO A 49 -8.24 7.24 14.33
CA PRO A 49 -9.36 6.53 14.95
C PRO A 49 -10.64 7.36 14.87
N VAL A 50 -11.77 6.70 14.67
CA VAL A 50 -13.07 7.38 14.52
C VAL A 50 -13.45 8.01 15.85
N ASP A 51 -13.71 9.31 15.87
CA ASP A 51 -14.41 9.99 16.96
C ASP A 51 -15.93 9.92 16.72
N ALA A 52 -16.71 10.36 17.70
CA ALA A 52 -18.17 10.25 17.64
C ALA A 52 -18.76 11.00 16.44
N GLU A 53 -18.24 12.19 16.14
CA GLU A 53 -18.70 12.99 14.99
C GLU A 53 -18.40 12.29 13.68
N SER A 54 -17.15 11.86 13.50
CA SER A 54 -16.72 11.12 12.30
C SER A 54 -17.51 9.82 12.11
N TYR A 55 -17.86 9.14 13.20
CA TYR A 55 -18.64 7.92 13.17
C TYR A 55 -20.07 8.14 12.60
N TYR A 56 -20.80 9.12 13.12
CA TYR A 56 -22.14 9.43 12.63
C TYR A 56 -22.11 9.97 11.21
N ASN A 57 -21.09 10.76 10.86
CA ASN A 57 -20.88 11.22 9.49
C ASN A 57 -20.58 10.07 8.53
N ALA A 58 -19.85 9.02 8.98
CA ALA A 58 -19.62 7.82 8.15
C ALA A 58 -20.93 7.05 7.89
N ILE A 59 -21.82 6.97 8.88
CA ILE A 59 -23.15 6.37 8.70
C ILE A 59 -23.96 7.12 7.63
N GLU A 60 -24.04 8.44 7.76
CA GLU A 60 -24.77 9.25 6.76
C GLU A 60 -24.14 9.16 5.37
N CYS A 61 -22.82 9.11 5.31
CA CYS A 61 -22.07 8.88 4.09
C CYS A 61 -22.44 7.55 3.43
N GLY A 62 -22.48 6.48 4.19
CA GLY A 62 -22.88 5.16 3.70
C GLY A 62 -24.31 5.16 3.15
N LYS A 63 -25.24 5.85 3.83
CA LYS A 63 -26.64 6.00 3.36
C LYS A 63 -26.73 6.73 2.01
N GLN A 64 -25.88 7.69 1.77
CA GLN A 64 -25.81 8.46 0.51
C GLN A 64 -25.12 7.71 -0.63
N GLY A 65 -24.57 6.53 -0.39
CA GLY A 65 -23.94 5.71 -1.41
C GLY A 65 -22.51 6.07 -1.79
N GLY A 66 -21.86 6.97 -1.06
CA GLY A 66 -20.46 7.33 -1.29
C GLY A 66 -20.17 8.12 -2.57
N ASN A 67 -21.19 8.55 -3.29
CA ASN A 67 -21.06 9.27 -4.57
C ASN A 67 -21.00 10.81 -4.40
N SER A 68 -21.34 11.30 -3.23
CA SER A 68 -21.22 12.73 -2.92
C SER A 68 -19.72 13.09 -2.80
N PRO A 69 -19.25 14.22 -3.41
CA PRO A 69 -17.88 14.68 -3.25
C PRO A 69 -17.45 14.85 -1.79
N ALA A 70 -18.40 15.20 -0.91
CA ALA A 70 -18.16 15.29 0.54
C ALA A 70 -18.07 13.93 1.22
N CYS A 71 -18.38 12.84 0.53
CA CYS A 71 -18.59 11.52 1.10
C CYS A 71 -17.89 10.39 0.32
N VAL A 72 -16.92 10.73 -0.55
CA VAL A 72 -16.17 9.71 -1.27
C VAL A 72 -15.37 8.86 -0.29
N PHE A 73 -15.70 7.56 -0.21
CA PHE A 73 -14.95 6.58 0.58
C PHE A 73 -14.21 5.55 -0.29
N TRP A 74 -14.26 5.69 -1.60
CA TRP A 74 -13.52 4.89 -2.55
C TRP A 74 -12.22 5.62 -2.96
N ASP A 75 -11.08 5.12 -2.54
CA ASP A 75 -9.77 5.67 -2.90
C ASP A 75 -8.92 4.60 -3.60
N THR A 76 -9.44 4.06 -4.70
CA THR A 76 -8.78 2.99 -5.45
C THR A 76 -7.72 3.48 -6.41
N ASP A 77 -7.71 4.77 -6.73
CA ASP A 77 -6.81 5.39 -7.69
C ASP A 77 -5.56 6.02 -7.07
N LEU A 78 -5.50 6.12 -5.74
CA LEU A 78 -4.42 6.82 -5.03
C LEU A 78 -3.02 6.33 -5.40
N CYS A 79 -2.84 5.01 -5.48
CA CYS A 79 -1.60 4.35 -5.88
C CYS A 79 -1.82 3.37 -7.05
N ALA A 80 -2.85 3.61 -7.87
CA ALA A 80 -3.14 2.74 -9.01
C ALA A 80 -1.99 2.74 -10.02
N ASN A 81 -1.65 1.57 -10.51
CA ASN A 81 -0.59 1.36 -11.49
C ASN A 81 -0.96 0.21 -12.44
N SER A 82 -0.04 -0.18 -13.32
CA SER A 82 -0.28 -1.24 -14.31
C SER A 82 -0.59 -2.60 -13.69
N ASP A 83 -0.11 -2.88 -12.48
CA ASP A 83 -0.19 -4.20 -11.88
C ASP A 83 -1.16 -4.27 -10.71
N PHE A 84 -1.34 -3.16 -9.98
CA PHE A 84 -2.12 -3.14 -8.74
C PHE A 84 -2.98 -1.89 -8.59
N THR A 85 -4.12 -2.06 -7.92
CA THR A 85 -4.92 -0.98 -7.35
C THR A 85 -4.98 -1.17 -5.84
N LEU A 86 -4.95 -0.05 -5.08
CA LEU A 86 -5.04 -0.09 -3.63
C LEU A 86 -6.35 0.54 -3.18
N THR A 87 -7.00 -0.12 -2.23
CA THR A 87 -8.18 0.41 -1.53
C THR A 87 -7.84 0.61 -0.07
N TRP A 88 -8.11 1.80 0.44
CA TRP A 88 -7.83 2.16 1.82
C TRP A 88 -9.10 2.02 2.65
N TYR A 89 -9.09 1.10 3.60
CA TYR A 89 -10.18 0.90 4.56
C TYR A 89 -9.76 1.46 5.92
N THR A 90 -10.04 2.73 6.15
CA THR A 90 -9.92 3.36 7.47
C THR A 90 -11.14 3.03 8.31
N GLY A 91 -11.11 3.30 9.62
CA GLY A 91 -12.29 3.10 10.47
C GLY A 91 -13.53 3.84 9.95
N TYR A 92 -13.36 5.07 9.46
CA TYR A 92 -14.43 5.85 8.82
C TYR A 92 -15.02 5.10 7.61
N LYS A 93 -14.15 4.67 6.69
CA LYS A 93 -14.58 4.01 5.46
C LYS A 93 -15.18 2.64 5.70
N GLN A 94 -14.69 1.91 6.70
CA GLN A 94 -15.27 0.63 7.09
C GLN A 94 -16.72 0.79 7.56
N VAL A 95 -17.00 1.79 8.41
CA VAL A 95 -18.36 2.11 8.84
C VAL A 95 -19.24 2.54 7.66
N ALA A 96 -18.76 3.47 6.84
CA ALA A 96 -19.51 3.95 5.68
C ALA A 96 -19.81 2.81 4.68
N TYR A 97 -18.84 1.93 4.43
CA TYR A 97 -19.01 0.78 3.54
C TYR A 97 -19.98 -0.26 4.07
N GLU A 98 -19.96 -0.55 5.37
CA GLU A 98 -20.89 -1.46 6.01
C GLU A 98 -22.34 -0.96 5.86
N VAL A 99 -22.58 0.33 6.13
CA VAL A 99 -23.89 0.97 5.95
C VAL A 99 -24.31 0.95 4.49
N TRP A 100 -23.42 1.35 3.58
CA TRP A 100 -23.71 1.32 2.14
C TRP A 100 -24.08 -0.08 1.64
N THR A 101 -23.37 -1.10 2.12
CA THR A 101 -23.61 -2.49 1.75
C THR A 101 -25.01 -2.92 2.21
N ALA A 102 -25.41 -2.57 3.43
CA ALA A 102 -26.74 -2.88 3.95
C ALA A 102 -27.84 -2.18 3.12
N VAL A 103 -27.68 -0.88 2.87
CA VAL A 103 -28.64 -0.10 2.07
C VAL A 103 -28.74 -0.66 0.64
N SER A 104 -27.63 -0.94 0.00
CA SER A 104 -27.57 -1.48 -1.37
C SER A 104 -28.26 -2.85 -1.48
N ARG A 105 -28.22 -3.64 -0.42
CA ARG A 105 -28.88 -4.95 -0.33
C ARG A 105 -30.29 -4.89 0.22
N LYS A 106 -30.83 -3.69 0.46
CA LYS A 106 -32.14 -3.47 1.10
C LYS A 106 -32.26 -4.17 2.47
N GLN A 107 -31.16 -4.24 3.20
CA GLN A 107 -31.08 -4.77 4.55
C GLN A 107 -31.16 -3.66 5.58
N PRO A 108 -31.60 -3.94 6.82
CA PRO A 108 -31.55 -2.96 7.89
C PRO A 108 -30.13 -2.44 8.09
N VAL A 109 -29.99 -1.13 8.27
CA VAL A 109 -28.69 -0.54 8.62
C VAL A 109 -28.23 -1.12 9.98
N PRO A 110 -26.97 -1.57 10.10
CA PRO A 110 -26.45 -2.12 11.33
C PRO A 110 -26.66 -1.16 12.50
N LYS A 111 -26.97 -1.72 13.67
CA LYS A 111 -27.08 -0.91 14.89
C LYS A 111 -25.72 -0.23 15.16
N PRO A 112 -25.72 1.06 15.49
CA PRO A 112 -24.48 1.78 15.78
C PRO A 112 -23.64 1.09 16.86
N ASN A 113 -22.37 0.85 16.57
CA ASN A 113 -21.37 0.31 17.51
C ASN A 113 -20.10 1.14 17.45
N PHE A 114 -20.14 2.31 18.06
CA PHE A 114 -19.04 3.25 18.09
C PHE A 114 -17.77 2.66 18.70
N GLN A 115 -17.87 1.88 19.79
CA GLN A 115 -16.71 1.27 20.44
C GLN A 115 -15.99 0.27 19.53
N ALA A 116 -16.73 -0.50 18.74
CA ALA A 116 -16.13 -1.40 17.76
C ALA A 116 -15.41 -0.60 16.66
N ALA A 117 -16.03 0.47 16.16
CA ALA A 117 -15.46 1.32 15.13
C ALA A 117 -14.16 2.01 15.59
N GLN A 118 -14.08 2.44 16.84
CA GLN A 118 -12.84 3.04 17.39
C GLN A 118 -11.66 2.06 17.45
N ARG A 119 -11.91 0.76 17.54
CA ARG A 119 -10.88 -0.28 17.59
C ARG A 119 -10.44 -0.75 16.22
N GLN A 120 -11.13 -0.34 15.17
CA GLN A 120 -10.74 -0.71 13.81
C GLN A 120 -9.37 -0.13 13.48
N ARG A 121 -8.58 -0.89 12.73
CA ARG A 121 -7.29 -0.49 12.19
C ARG A 121 -7.43 -0.07 10.73
N VAL A 122 -6.36 0.46 10.17
CA VAL A 122 -6.29 0.77 8.74
C VAL A 122 -5.96 -0.50 7.98
N THR A 123 -6.84 -0.92 7.07
CA THR A 123 -6.59 -2.04 6.17
C THR A 123 -6.37 -1.53 4.76
N ILE A 124 -5.26 -1.93 4.15
CA ILE A 124 -5.00 -1.72 2.73
C ILE A 124 -5.35 -3.00 1.98
N GLY A 125 -6.35 -2.91 1.12
CA GLY A 125 -6.66 -3.93 0.13
C GLY A 125 -5.85 -3.68 -1.13
N VAL A 126 -5.14 -4.70 -1.61
CA VAL A 126 -4.44 -4.68 -2.89
C VAL A 126 -5.16 -5.61 -3.84
N THR A 127 -5.55 -5.11 -5.00
CA THR A 127 -6.17 -5.90 -6.06
C THR A 127 -5.28 -5.88 -7.27
N GLN A 128 -5.02 -7.05 -7.85
CA GLN A 128 -4.26 -7.17 -9.08
C GLN A 128 -5.05 -6.57 -10.25
N ALA A 129 -4.42 -5.73 -11.05
CA ALA A 129 -5.05 -5.14 -12.23
C ALA A 129 -5.35 -6.24 -13.26
N LYS A 130 -6.42 -6.05 -14.03
CA LYS A 130 -6.82 -7.01 -15.06
C LYS A 130 -5.72 -7.19 -16.11
N GLY A 131 -5.28 -8.41 -16.32
CA GLY A 131 -4.21 -8.75 -17.27
C GLY A 131 -2.80 -8.58 -16.73
N ALA A 132 -2.62 -8.11 -15.49
CA ALA A 132 -1.30 -8.04 -14.88
C ALA A 132 -0.74 -9.44 -14.59
N THR A 133 0.55 -9.62 -14.88
CA THR A 133 1.27 -10.91 -14.73
C THR A 133 2.17 -10.94 -13.51
N ASN A 134 2.11 -9.93 -12.64
CA ASN A 134 2.95 -9.77 -11.45
C ASN A 134 2.15 -10.07 -10.16
N PRO A 135 1.96 -11.35 -9.77
CA PRO A 135 1.22 -11.69 -8.55
C PRO A 135 1.81 -11.05 -7.31
N LEU A 136 0.96 -10.53 -6.44
CA LEU A 136 1.35 -9.91 -5.19
C LEU A 136 1.95 -10.95 -4.24
N LYS A 137 3.10 -10.65 -3.66
CA LYS A 137 3.75 -11.44 -2.60
C LYS A 137 3.66 -10.77 -1.24
N ASP A 138 3.79 -9.43 -1.20
CA ASP A 138 3.77 -8.68 0.05
C ASP A 138 3.45 -7.20 -0.15
N LEU A 139 3.16 -6.54 0.96
CA LEU A 139 3.01 -5.09 1.05
C LEU A 139 3.81 -4.58 2.24
N VAL A 140 4.71 -3.65 2.01
CA VAL A 140 5.47 -2.98 3.07
C VAL A 140 5.13 -1.50 3.08
N VAL A 141 4.78 -1.00 4.26
CA VAL A 141 4.53 0.42 4.51
C VAL A 141 5.69 0.97 5.31
N THR A 142 6.27 2.07 4.85
CA THR A 142 7.38 2.77 5.52
C THR A 142 7.03 4.23 5.71
N ARG A 143 7.20 4.76 6.92
CA ARG A 143 7.03 6.18 7.24
C ARG A 143 8.30 6.73 7.88
N ALA A 144 8.78 7.87 7.37
CA ALA A 144 10.04 8.48 7.83
C ALA A 144 11.21 7.48 7.93
N GLY A 145 11.34 6.59 6.93
CA GLY A 145 12.39 5.57 6.86
C GLY A 145 12.19 4.36 7.79
N LYS A 146 11.10 4.32 8.58
CA LYS A 146 10.81 3.21 9.50
C LYS A 146 9.67 2.35 8.98
N PRO A 147 9.84 1.02 8.84
CA PRO A 147 8.75 0.13 8.46
C PRO A 147 7.68 0.09 9.54
N ALA A 148 6.42 0.10 9.09
CA ALA A 148 5.26 -0.09 9.96
C ALA A 148 5.06 -1.57 10.26
N THR A 149 4.56 -1.87 11.46
CA THR A 149 4.17 -3.24 11.82
C THR A 149 2.89 -3.63 11.08
N THR A 150 2.94 -4.75 10.37
CA THR A 150 1.76 -5.40 9.79
C THR A 150 1.14 -6.33 10.82
N PHE A 151 -0.10 -6.06 11.23
CA PHE A 151 -0.83 -6.89 12.23
C PHE A 151 -1.50 -8.09 11.60
N GLU A 152 -2.07 -7.91 10.43
CA GLU A 152 -2.73 -8.98 9.69
C GLU A 152 -2.28 -8.92 8.24
N ARG A 153 -2.10 -10.10 7.67
CA ARG A 153 -1.72 -10.29 6.27
C ARG A 153 -2.50 -11.46 5.71
N ALA A 154 -3.31 -11.19 4.71
CA ALA A 154 -4.05 -12.21 3.97
C ALA A 154 -3.79 -12.04 2.49
N LEU A 155 -3.21 -13.05 1.85
CA LEU A 155 -2.96 -13.10 0.41
C LEU A 155 -4.02 -13.98 -0.27
N SER A 156 -4.35 -13.62 -1.51
CA SER A 156 -5.22 -14.36 -2.41
C SER A 156 -4.67 -14.33 -3.83
N ALA A 157 -5.20 -15.15 -4.72
CA ALA A 157 -4.76 -15.20 -6.13
C ALA A 157 -4.86 -13.87 -6.87
N GLY A 158 -5.78 -12.98 -6.45
CA GLY A 158 -6.01 -11.66 -7.08
C GLY A 158 -5.52 -10.48 -6.26
N GLY A 159 -4.70 -10.67 -5.22
CA GLY A 159 -4.20 -9.58 -4.39
C GLY A 159 -4.03 -9.94 -2.93
N GLY A 160 -4.34 -9.00 -2.01
CA GLY A 160 -4.20 -9.23 -0.58
C GLY A 160 -4.79 -8.13 0.29
N ARG A 161 -4.83 -8.39 1.60
CA ARG A 161 -5.22 -7.44 2.63
C ARG A 161 -4.14 -7.36 3.69
N PHE A 162 -3.83 -6.14 4.12
CA PHE A 162 -2.76 -5.85 5.08
C PHE A 162 -3.27 -4.81 6.07
N THR A 163 -3.18 -5.11 7.35
CA THR A 163 -3.72 -4.27 8.43
C THR A 163 -2.60 -3.64 9.24
N PHE A 164 -2.71 -2.34 9.47
CA PHE A 164 -1.73 -1.51 10.16
C PHE A 164 -2.39 -0.63 11.22
N ASP A 165 -1.62 -0.18 12.20
CA ASP A 165 -2.09 0.85 13.13
C ASP A 165 -2.09 2.25 12.49
N TYR A 166 -2.93 3.14 13.02
CA TYR A 166 -3.06 4.54 12.57
C TYR A 166 -1.74 5.33 12.51
N PRO A 167 -0.80 5.19 13.46
CA PRO A 167 0.47 5.91 13.39
C PRO A 167 1.28 5.66 12.12
N ALA A 168 1.07 4.53 11.44
CA ALA A 168 1.72 4.23 10.16
C ALA A 168 1.37 5.26 9.07
N PHE A 169 0.21 5.90 9.19
CA PHE A 169 -0.34 6.86 8.22
C PHE A 169 -0.53 8.26 8.79
N ALA A 170 0.09 8.56 9.93
CA ALA A 170 0.01 9.90 10.51
C ALA A 170 0.58 10.93 9.52
N PRO A 171 -0.15 12.05 9.24
CA PRO A 171 0.22 13.02 8.21
C PRO A 171 1.33 13.98 8.68
N THR A 172 2.35 13.45 9.32
CA THR A 172 3.54 14.18 9.80
C THR A 172 4.79 13.92 8.96
N ALA A 173 4.71 12.94 8.05
CA ALA A 173 5.75 12.60 7.08
C ALA A 173 5.11 11.87 5.90
N ASP A 174 5.82 11.82 4.79
CA ASP A 174 5.44 11.01 3.64
C ASP A 174 5.43 9.52 4.01
N VAL A 175 4.54 8.77 3.38
CA VAL A 175 4.44 7.32 3.51
C VAL A 175 4.83 6.67 2.20
N THR A 176 5.72 5.70 2.27
CA THR A 176 6.10 4.87 1.13
C THR A 176 5.44 3.50 1.26
N ILE A 177 4.74 3.09 0.22
CA ILE A 177 4.09 1.79 0.12
C ILE A 177 4.77 1.00 -0.98
N GLN A 178 5.37 -0.13 -0.63
CA GLN A 178 5.98 -1.05 -1.57
C GLN A 178 5.07 -2.26 -1.79
N MET A 179 4.60 -2.42 -3.01
CA MET A 179 3.85 -3.59 -3.46
C MET A 179 4.86 -4.57 -4.06
N ILE A 180 5.19 -5.59 -3.30
CA ILE A 180 6.18 -6.58 -3.68
C ILE A 180 5.48 -7.66 -4.50
N GLY A 181 5.68 -7.63 -5.80
CA GLY A 181 5.19 -8.65 -6.70
C GLY A 181 6.22 -9.77 -6.94
N GLN A 182 5.81 -10.77 -7.69
CA GLN A 182 6.69 -11.89 -8.02
C GLN A 182 7.83 -11.50 -8.96
N GLN A 183 7.55 -10.61 -9.89
CA GLN A 183 8.50 -10.20 -10.94
C GLN A 183 9.19 -8.88 -10.61
N LYS A 184 8.45 -7.91 -10.08
CA LYS A 184 8.96 -6.59 -9.74
C LYS A 184 8.26 -6.01 -8.52
N THR A 185 8.92 -5.06 -7.86
CA THR A 185 8.36 -4.26 -6.78
C THR A 185 7.94 -2.90 -7.34
N LEU A 186 6.73 -2.48 -6.99
CA LEU A 186 6.20 -1.15 -7.31
C LEU A 186 6.14 -0.32 -6.03
N THR A 187 6.59 0.92 -6.12
CA THR A 187 6.65 1.82 -4.97
C THR A 187 5.71 3.00 -5.20
N CYS A 188 4.80 3.24 -4.26
CA CYS A 188 3.95 4.42 -4.21
C CYS A 188 4.39 5.31 -3.06
N VAL A 189 4.69 6.58 -3.35
CA VAL A 189 4.91 7.59 -2.33
C VAL A 189 3.63 8.38 -2.15
N VAL A 190 3.11 8.40 -0.92
CA VAL A 190 1.93 9.17 -0.52
C VAL A 190 2.41 10.39 0.26
N PRO A 191 2.38 11.58 -0.35
CA PRO A 191 2.82 12.80 0.30
C PRO A 191 1.99 13.13 1.54
N GLN A 192 2.60 13.80 2.51
CA GLN A 192 1.93 14.29 3.72
C GLN A 192 0.65 15.09 3.40
N ALA A 193 0.69 15.91 2.35
CA ALA A 193 -0.47 16.70 1.92
C ALA A 193 -1.65 15.82 1.49
N VAL A 194 -1.37 14.67 0.84
CA VAL A 194 -2.38 13.69 0.46
C VAL A 194 -2.91 12.96 1.69
N LEU A 195 -2.02 12.53 2.61
CA LEU A 195 -2.43 11.86 3.84
C LEU A 195 -3.39 12.70 4.68
N ARG A 196 -3.24 14.03 4.69
CA ARG A 196 -4.17 14.95 5.38
C ARG A 196 -5.58 14.95 4.80
N GLN A 197 -5.73 14.58 3.53
CA GLN A 197 -7.02 14.54 2.84
C GLN A 197 -7.74 13.19 3.01
N LEU A 198 -7.01 12.16 3.44
CA LEU A 198 -7.59 10.84 3.70
C LEU A 198 -8.31 10.81 5.06
N ARG A 199 -9.33 9.96 5.17
CA ARG A 199 -10.14 9.79 6.38
C ARG A 199 -10.64 8.34 6.53
#